data_645e171d00ef2c270420014af1721fd2
#
_entry.id   645e171d00ef2c270420014af1721fd2
#
_cell.length_a   1.000
_cell.length_b   1.000
_cell.length_c   1.000
_cell.angle_alpha   90.00
_cell.angle_beta   90.00
_cell.angle_gamma   90.00
#
_symmetry.space_group_name_H-M   'P 1'
#
loop_
_entity.id
_entity.type
_entity.pdbx_description
1 polymer ?
#
loop_
_entity_poly.entity_id
_entity_poly.type
_entity_poly.pdbx_seq_one_letter_code
_entity_poly.pdbx_strand_id
1 'polypeptide(L)'
;MYTVNDFFCGCGGLGLGLQQAGFKILKAWDFDKFAVQTYRENIGDHVEQADIKELHIEDVPKATAWAFGFPCQDLSVAGKQAGIKLECTDCGEVWEVDYKNYTRGNACPKCGGENYRAATRSGMFFEIMRLLQEAGEKEPNKLPKILIAENVKALGPYLPVLAAEYGRAGYKSYY
;
A
#
# COMPACT_ATOMS: atom_id res chain seq x y z
N MET A 1 -0.88 21.61 11.43
CA MET A 1 -0.83 21.24 9.99
C MET A 1 -0.74 19.72 9.94
N TYR A 2 -1.60 19.07 9.17
CA TYR A 2 -1.54 17.61 8.99
C TYR A 2 -0.45 17.27 7.99
N THR A 3 0.30 16.20 8.27
CA THR A 3 1.38 15.72 7.41
C THR A 3 1.01 14.39 6.78
N VAL A 4 1.52 14.10 5.59
CA VAL A 4 1.23 12.86 4.87
C VAL A 4 2.47 12.31 4.18
N ASN A 5 2.60 10.99 4.17
CA ASN A 5 3.51 10.23 3.30
C ASN A 5 2.68 9.63 2.17
N ASP A 6 3.17 9.74 0.92
CA ASP A 6 2.46 9.35 -0.31
C ASP A 6 3.17 8.17 -0.97
N PHE A 7 2.58 6.98 -0.90
CA PHE A 7 3.12 5.76 -1.49
C PHE A 7 2.46 5.47 -2.83
N PHE A 8 3.21 4.96 -3.79
CA PHE A 8 2.77 4.78 -5.18
C PHE A 8 2.30 6.11 -5.79
N CYS A 9 3.07 7.16 -5.54
CA CYS A 9 2.64 8.53 -5.79
C CYS A 9 2.45 8.86 -7.28
N GLY A 10 3.00 8.03 -8.19
CA GLY A 10 2.93 8.27 -9.62
C GLY A 10 3.47 9.66 -9.98
N CYS A 11 2.76 10.35 -10.86
CA CYS A 11 3.08 11.74 -11.24
C CYS A 11 2.59 12.78 -10.21
N GLY A 12 2.04 12.37 -9.06
CA GLY A 12 1.67 13.24 -7.95
C GLY A 12 0.20 13.70 -7.90
N GLY A 13 -0.71 13.03 -8.63
CA GLY A 13 -2.12 13.45 -8.66
C GLY A 13 -2.80 13.43 -7.29
N LEU A 14 -2.64 12.34 -6.53
CA LEU A 14 -3.16 12.24 -5.17
C LEU A 14 -2.46 13.24 -4.24
N GLY A 15 -1.14 13.32 -4.31
CA GLY A 15 -0.33 14.25 -3.53
C GLY A 15 -0.74 15.70 -3.74
N LEU A 16 -0.94 16.13 -4.99
CA LEU A 16 -1.41 17.49 -5.31
C LEU A 16 -2.78 17.78 -4.69
N GLY A 17 -3.72 16.83 -4.78
CA GLY A 17 -5.04 16.97 -4.15
C GLY A 17 -4.94 17.10 -2.63
N LEU A 18 -4.05 16.36 -1.99
CA LEU A 18 -3.80 16.44 -0.56
C LEU A 18 -3.15 17.78 -0.16
N GLN A 19 -2.21 18.31 -0.96
CA GLN A 19 -1.65 19.65 -0.74
C GLN A 19 -2.74 20.73 -0.83
N GLN A 20 -3.61 20.65 -1.83
CA GLN A 20 -4.73 21.57 -1.98
C GLN A 20 -5.71 21.47 -0.80
N ALA A 21 -5.86 20.28 -0.20
CA ALA A 21 -6.66 20.09 1.01
C ALA A 21 -5.93 20.52 2.31
N GLY A 22 -4.73 21.09 2.23
CA GLY A 22 -3.97 21.62 3.36
C GLY A 22 -3.07 20.63 4.06
N PHE A 23 -2.81 19.45 3.47
CA PHE A 23 -1.79 18.54 3.98
C PHE A 23 -0.39 18.97 3.52
N LYS A 24 0.61 18.72 4.36
CA LYS A 24 2.02 18.82 3.98
C LYS A 24 2.54 17.42 3.65
N ILE A 25 2.95 17.18 2.41
CA ILE A 25 3.63 15.95 2.05
C ILE A 25 5.04 15.99 2.62
N LEU A 26 5.43 14.96 3.38
CA LEU A 26 6.77 14.84 3.94
C LEU A 26 7.68 14.07 3.00
N LYS A 27 7.18 12.97 2.45
CA LYS A 27 7.90 12.08 1.55
C LYS A 27 6.92 11.41 0.60
N ALA A 28 7.37 11.15 -0.61
CA ALA A 28 6.62 10.40 -1.61
C ALA A 28 7.53 9.36 -2.27
N TRP A 29 6.97 8.21 -2.68
CA TRP A 29 7.73 7.13 -3.32
C TRP A 29 6.97 6.56 -4.51
N ASP A 30 7.72 6.30 -5.58
CA ASP A 30 7.26 5.48 -6.70
C ASP A 30 8.44 4.71 -7.29
N PHE A 31 8.19 3.54 -7.89
CA PHE A 31 9.26 2.75 -8.53
C PHE A 31 9.58 3.23 -9.93
N ASP A 32 8.62 3.90 -10.61
CA ASP A 32 8.78 4.38 -11.99
C ASP A 32 9.57 5.69 -12.03
N LYS A 33 10.76 5.64 -12.61
CA LYS A 33 11.65 6.80 -12.71
C LYS A 33 11.07 7.99 -13.46
N PHE A 34 10.20 7.74 -14.44
CA PHE A 34 9.60 8.82 -15.24
C PHE A 34 8.45 9.49 -14.47
N ALA A 35 7.68 8.70 -13.71
CA ALA A 35 6.69 9.23 -12.79
C ALA A 35 7.36 10.09 -11.72
N VAL A 36 8.44 9.61 -11.11
CA VAL A 36 9.23 10.35 -10.12
C VAL A 36 9.81 11.65 -10.71
N GLN A 37 10.33 11.62 -11.94
CA GLN A 37 10.82 12.82 -12.60
C GLN A 37 9.69 13.84 -12.80
N THR A 38 8.53 13.40 -13.32
CA THR A 38 7.35 14.26 -13.51
C THR A 38 6.86 14.85 -12.18
N TYR A 39 6.82 14.03 -11.12
CA TYR A 39 6.48 14.48 -9.78
C TYR A 39 7.42 15.59 -9.31
N ARG A 40 8.73 15.36 -9.44
CA ARG A 40 9.76 16.33 -9.00
C ARG A 40 9.64 17.67 -9.70
N GLU A 41 9.41 17.65 -11.02
CA GLU A 41 9.27 18.86 -11.83
C GLU A 41 8.01 19.67 -11.51
N ASN A 42 6.92 19.03 -11.06
CA ASN A 42 5.60 19.67 -10.92
C ASN A 42 5.12 19.83 -9.48
N ILE A 43 5.57 18.98 -8.55
CA ILE A 43 5.08 18.94 -7.17
C ILE A 43 6.19 19.31 -6.17
N GLY A 44 7.38 18.68 -6.30
CA GLY A 44 8.51 19.00 -5.44
C GLY A 44 9.51 17.87 -5.26
N ASP A 45 10.65 18.20 -4.63
CA ASP A 45 11.81 17.31 -4.49
C ASP A 45 11.69 16.26 -3.36
N HIS A 46 10.57 16.24 -2.64
CA HIS A 46 10.33 15.29 -1.56
C HIS A 46 9.92 13.89 -2.06
N VAL A 47 10.05 13.64 -3.36
CA VAL A 47 9.83 12.33 -4.00
C VAL A 47 11.14 11.56 -4.16
N GLU A 48 11.06 10.24 -3.96
CA GLU A 48 12.17 9.30 -4.12
C GLU A 48 11.76 8.13 -5.00
N GLN A 49 12.68 7.69 -5.88
CA GLN A 49 12.47 6.46 -6.63
C GLN A 49 12.82 5.27 -5.73
N ALA A 50 11.81 4.47 -5.39
CA ALA A 50 12.01 3.25 -4.60
C ALA A 50 10.94 2.19 -4.92
N ASP A 51 11.32 0.93 -4.81
CA ASP A 51 10.36 -0.19 -4.74
C ASP A 51 9.87 -0.30 -3.30
N ILE A 52 8.56 -0.27 -3.09
CA ILE A 52 7.97 -0.40 -1.75
C ILE A 52 8.36 -1.70 -1.05
N LYS A 53 8.69 -2.74 -1.79
CA LYS A 53 9.16 -4.02 -1.24
C LYS A 53 10.49 -3.90 -0.50
N GLU A 54 11.30 -2.91 -0.89
CA GLU A 54 12.62 -2.64 -0.30
C GLU A 54 12.57 -1.54 0.79
N LEU A 55 11.41 -0.86 0.95
CA LEU A 55 11.23 0.13 2.00
C LEU A 55 11.02 -0.54 3.36
N HIS A 56 11.63 0.02 4.37
CA HIS A 56 11.43 -0.33 5.77
C HIS A 56 10.90 0.87 6.56
N ILE A 57 10.34 0.63 7.73
CA ILE A 57 9.75 1.70 8.54
C ILE A 57 10.77 2.75 8.96
N GLU A 58 12.05 2.38 9.03
CA GLU A 58 13.16 3.28 9.31
C GLU A 58 13.27 4.41 8.26
N ASP A 59 12.95 4.10 6.98
CA ASP A 59 12.99 5.03 5.85
C ASP A 59 11.77 5.97 5.80
N VAL A 60 10.71 5.62 6.52
CA VAL A 60 9.43 6.32 6.48
C VAL A 60 9.37 7.37 7.59
N PRO A 61 9.27 8.67 7.27
CA PRO A 61 9.15 9.71 8.30
C PRO A 61 7.81 9.61 9.02
N LYS A 62 7.79 10.02 10.29
CA LYS A 62 6.55 10.12 11.05
C LYS A 62 5.60 11.12 10.40
N ALA A 63 4.38 10.69 10.06
CA ALA A 63 3.34 11.52 9.48
C ALA A 63 1.98 11.29 10.15
N THR A 64 1.07 12.26 10.01
CA THR A 64 -0.32 12.12 10.49
C THR A 64 -1.09 11.10 9.67
N ALA A 65 -0.85 11.07 8.37
CA ALA A 65 -1.53 10.20 7.42
C ALA A 65 -0.54 9.47 6.51
N TRP A 66 -0.94 8.30 6.03
CA TRP A 66 -0.35 7.64 4.87
C TRP A 66 -1.40 7.61 3.76
N ALA A 67 -1.01 8.07 2.57
CA ALA A 67 -1.82 8.03 1.37
C ALA A 67 -1.20 7.05 0.37
N PHE A 68 -2.02 6.28 -0.34
CA PHE A 68 -1.53 5.31 -1.31
C PHE A 68 -2.59 4.95 -2.35
N GLY A 69 -2.17 4.95 -3.62
CA GLY A 69 -2.92 4.44 -4.76
C GLY A 69 -2.23 3.22 -5.33
N PHE A 70 -2.36 2.05 -4.67
CA PHE A 70 -1.64 0.84 -5.12
C PHE A 70 -2.14 0.33 -6.47
N PRO A 71 -1.26 -0.26 -7.32
CA PRO A 71 -1.62 -0.69 -8.66
C PRO A 71 -2.74 -1.74 -8.67
N CYS A 72 -3.77 -1.55 -9.51
CA CYS A 72 -4.88 -2.49 -9.72
C CYS A 72 -4.95 -3.05 -11.16
N GLN A 73 -3.84 -3.03 -11.88
CA GLN A 73 -3.80 -3.45 -13.28
C GLN A 73 -4.20 -4.93 -13.47
N ASP A 74 -3.92 -5.77 -12.47
CA ASP A 74 -4.26 -7.20 -12.52
C ASP A 74 -5.74 -7.48 -12.17
N LEU A 75 -6.48 -6.48 -11.67
CA LEU A 75 -7.90 -6.59 -11.33
C LEU A 75 -8.79 -5.93 -12.39
N SER A 76 -8.27 -5.00 -13.18
CA SER A 76 -9.06 -4.25 -14.15
C SER A 76 -9.46 -5.12 -15.36
N VAL A 77 -10.61 -4.80 -15.97
CA VAL A 77 -11.11 -5.45 -17.19
C VAL A 77 -10.12 -5.31 -18.36
N ALA A 78 -9.30 -4.25 -18.35
CA ALA A 78 -8.25 -4.04 -19.35
C ALA A 78 -6.94 -4.77 -19.00
N GLY A 79 -6.84 -5.37 -17.82
CA GLY A 79 -5.67 -6.10 -17.34
C GLY A 79 -5.82 -7.62 -17.51
N LYS A 80 -4.81 -8.37 -16.99
CA LYS A 80 -4.77 -9.83 -17.10
C LYS A 80 -5.76 -10.57 -16.16
N GLN A 81 -6.53 -9.86 -15.34
CA GLN A 81 -7.42 -10.41 -14.31
C GLN A 81 -6.73 -11.49 -13.43
N ALA A 82 -5.43 -11.26 -13.12
CA ALA A 82 -4.59 -12.22 -12.42
C ALA A 82 -4.90 -12.32 -10.90
N GLY A 83 -5.83 -11.49 -10.41
CA GLY A 83 -6.21 -11.44 -9.00
C GLY A 83 -5.13 -10.83 -8.09
N ILE A 84 -5.39 -10.89 -6.81
CA ILE A 84 -4.39 -10.55 -5.78
C ILE A 84 -3.66 -11.85 -5.41
N LYS A 85 -2.35 -11.93 -5.68
CA LYS A 85 -1.54 -13.10 -5.33
C LYS A 85 -0.43 -12.70 -4.36
N LEU A 86 -0.16 -13.62 -3.45
CA LEU A 86 0.91 -13.54 -2.46
C LEU A 86 1.89 -14.69 -2.66
N GLU A 87 3.12 -14.47 -2.28
CA GLU A 87 4.20 -15.47 -2.26
C GLU A 87 4.70 -15.64 -0.83
N CYS A 88 4.71 -16.86 -0.34
CA CYS A 88 5.28 -17.20 0.96
C CYS A 88 6.81 -17.04 0.93
N THR A 89 7.36 -16.26 1.84
CA THR A 89 8.82 -16.11 1.93
C THR A 89 9.51 -17.31 2.59
N ASP A 90 8.74 -18.14 3.31
CA ASP A 90 9.29 -19.31 4.01
C ASP A 90 9.43 -20.54 3.08
N CYS A 91 8.50 -20.73 2.11
CA CYS A 91 8.48 -21.94 1.28
C CYS A 91 8.31 -21.69 -0.23
N GLY A 92 8.19 -20.43 -0.67
CA GLY A 92 8.06 -20.02 -2.08
C GLY A 92 6.69 -20.33 -2.72
N GLU A 93 5.70 -20.80 -1.94
CA GLU A 93 4.35 -21.04 -2.48
C GLU A 93 3.69 -19.73 -2.90
N VAL A 94 3.03 -19.75 -4.07
CA VAL A 94 2.26 -18.60 -4.58
C VAL A 94 0.78 -18.95 -4.60
N TRP A 95 -0.06 -18.14 -3.97
CA TRP A 95 -1.51 -18.38 -3.94
C TRP A 95 -2.30 -17.10 -4.20
N GLU A 96 -3.54 -17.28 -4.63
CA GLU A 96 -4.50 -16.19 -4.81
C GLU A 96 -5.27 -15.94 -3.51
N VAL A 97 -5.47 -14.67 -3.17
CA VAL A 97 -6.28 -14.27 -2.01
C VAL A 97 -7.74 -14.56 -2.29
N ASP A 98 -8.33 -15.47 -1.51
CA ASP A 98 -9.76 -15.78 -1.61
C ASP A 98 -10.61 -14.67 -0.96
N TYR A 99 -11.03 -13.69 -1.76
CA TYR A 99 -11.83 -12.56 -1.29
C TYR A 99 -13.26 -12.96 -0.88
N LYS A 100 -13.75 -14.13 -1.28
CA LYS A 100 -15.11 -14.60 -0.94
C LYS A 100 -15.19 -15.21 0.45
N ASN A 101 -14.09 -15.86 0.89
CA ASN A 101 -14.00 -16.57 2.15
C ASN A 101 -12.90 -16.00 3.06
N TYR A 102 -12.58 -14.72 2.91
CA TYR A 102 -11.51 -14.09 3.66
C TYR A 102 -11.92 -13.88 5.13
N THR A 103 -11.51 -14.81 5.98
CA THR A 103 -11.87 -14.80 7.42
C THR A 103 -10.69 -14.57 8.36
N ARG A 104 -9.49 -14.88 7.93
CA ARG A 104 -8.26 -14.73 8.71
C ARG A 104 -7.10 -14.43 7.78
N GLY A 105 -6.12 -13.68 8.23
CA GLY A 105 -4.88 -13.36 7.52
C GLY A 105 -4.41 -14.36 6.46
N ASN A 106 -3.43 -13.99 5.71
CA ASN A 106 -2.97 -14.76 4.58
C ASN A 106 -1.93 -15.82 5.01
N ALA A 107 -2.33 -16.79 5.84
CA ALA A 107 -1.44 -17.92 6.11
C ALA A 107 -1.20 -18.71 4.81
N CYS A 108 0.04 -19.09 4.58
CA CYS A 108 0.43 -19.90 3.43
C CYS A 108 -0.35 -21.23 3.42
N PRO A 109 -1.05 -21.58 2.33
CA PRO A 109 -1.84 -22.81 2.27
C PRO A 109 -0.98 -24.09 2.31
N LYS A 110 0.33 -23.97 2.04
CA LYS A 110 1.26 -25.11 2.01
C LYS A 110 1.98 -25.33 3.34
N CYS A 111 2.50 -24.29 3.97
CA CYS A 111 3.29 -24.43 5.19
C CYS A 111 2.65 -23.79 6.44
N GLY A 112 1.54 -23.05 6.29
CA GLY A 112 0.91 -22.34 7.38
C GLY A 112 1.65 -21.08 7.86
N GLY A 113 2.80 -20.74 7.24
CA GLY A 113 3.57 -19.54 7.58
C GLY A 113 2.81 -18.26 7.28
N GLU A 114 3.05 -17.22 8.08
CA GLU A 114 2.39 -15.93 7.94
C GLU A 114 3.30 -14.89 7.28
N ASN A 115 4.50 -15.27 6.86
CA ASN A 115 5.45 -14.42 6.16
C ASN A 115 5.19 -14.49 4.66
N TYR A 116 4.82 -13.37 4.06
CA TYR A 116 4.52 -13.29 2.63
C TYR A 116 4.85 -11.91 2.05
N ARG A 117 4.99 -11.87 0.74
CA ARG A 117 5.17 -10.65 -0.06
C ARG A 117 4.19 -10.61 -1.24
N ALA A 118 4.00 -9.44 -1.83
CA ALA A 118 3.20 -9.30 -3.03
C ALA A 118 3.81 -10.05 -4.22
N ALA A 119 3.05 -10.99 -4.81
CA ALA A 119 3.44 -11.72 -6.03
C ALA A 119 2.88 -11.06 -7.30
N THR A 120 1.81 -10.23 -7.19
CA THR A 120 1.22 -9.45 -8.28
C THR A 120 1.24 -7.97 -7.95
N ARG A 121 1.05 -7.11 -8.97
CA ARG A 121 0.95 -5.66 -8.76
C ARG A 121 -0.22 -5.30 -7.85
N SER A 122 -1.36 -5.97 -7.99
CA SER A 122 -2.52 -5.77 -7.13
C SER A 122 -2.29 -6.25 -5.68
N GLY A 123 -1.26 -7.07 -5.45
CA GLY A 123 -0.81 -7.48 -4.12
C GLY A 123 -0.02 -6.41 -3.36
N MET A 124 0.35 -5.29 -4.01
CA MET A 124 1.14 -4.22 -3.37
C MET A 124 0.43 -3.56 -2.18
N PHE A 125 -0.89 -3.71 -2.06
CA PHE A 125 -1.62 -3.37 -0.84
C PHE A 125 -1.00 -4.01 0.41
N PHE A 126 -0.58 -5.27 0.32
CA PHE A 126 0.00 -5.99 1.44
C PHE A 126 1.38 -5.48 1.85
N GLU A 127 2.09 -4.77 0.96
CA GLU A 127 3.34 -4.09 1.34
C GLU A 127 3.09 -2.88 2.25
N ILE A 128 1.96 -2.17 2.06
CA ILE A 128 1.53 -1.15 3.02
C ILE A 128 1.20 -1.80 4.38
N MET A 129 0.52 -2.95 4.37
CA MET A 129 0.20 -3.68 5.60
C MET A 129 1.47 -4.16 6.32
N ARG A 130 2.50 -4.62 5.58
CA ARG A 130 3.81 -4.98 6.12
C ARG A 130 4.49 -3.78 6.79
N LEU A 131 4.51 -2.61 6.14
CA LEU A 131 5.07 -1.39 6.74
C LEU A 131 4.31 -0.95 8.00
N LEU A 132 2.98 -1.09 8.03
CA LEU A 132 2.18 -0.83 9.24
C LEU A 132 2.52 -1.81 10.37
N GLN A 133 2.70 -3.08 10.05
CA GLN A 133 3.12 -4.08 11.02
C GLN A 133 4.52 -3.76 11.56
N GLU A 134 5.50 -3.49 10.68
CA GLU A 134 6.84 -3.06 11.10
C GLU A 134 6.80 -1.82 11.99
N ALA A 135 5.95 -0.84 11.65
CA ALA A 135 5.77 0.34 12.49
C ALA A 135 5.26 -0.04 13.88
N GLY A 136 4.25 -0.91 13.96
CA GLY A 136 3.72 -1.38 15.23
C GLY A 136 4.74 -2.08 16.11
N GLU A 137 5.61 -2.88 15.50
CA GLU A 137 6.62 -3.68 16.19
C GLU A 137 7.87 -2.89 16.57
N LYS A 138 8.39 -2.05 15.67
CA LYS A 138 9.69 -1.38 15.83
C LYS A 138 9.57 0.08 16.24
N GLU A 139 8.63 0.82 15.64
CA GLU A 139 8.48 2.26 15.81
C GLU A 139 7.02 2.70 15.96
N PRO A 140 6.31 2.32 17.04
CA PRO A 140 4.87 2.56 17.21
C PRO A 140 4.46 4.03 17.09
N ASN A 141 5.39 4.95 17.37
CA ASN A 141 5.17 6.38 17.24
C ASN A 141 5.10 6.87 15.79
N LYS A 142 5.50 6.05 14.81
CA LYS A 142 5.39 6.32 13.36
C LYS A 142 4.07 5.83 12.77
N LEU A 143 3.26 5.04 13.50
CA LEU A 143 1.94 4.63 13.03
C LEU A 143 1.11 5.87 12.66
N PRO A 144 0.58 5.94 11.41
CA PRO A 144 -0.26 7.06 11.00
C PRO A 144 -1.61 7.00 11.73
N LYS A 145 -2.23 8.16 11.97
CA LYS A 145 -3.60 8.22 12.51
C LYS A 145 -4.67 7.95 11.45
N ILE A 146 -4.33 8.18 10.19
CA ILE A 146 -5.25 8.14 9.04
C ILE A 146 -4.56 7.38 7.91
N LEU A 147 -5.30 6.47 7.28
CA LEU A 147 -4.96 5.83 6.02
C LEU A 147 -5.90 6.36 4.93
N ILE A 148 -5.35 6.81 3.82
CA ILE A 148 -6.09 7.31 2.66
C ILE A 148 -5.75 6.41 1.48
N ALA A 149 -6.68 5.52 1.11
CA ALA A 149 -6.50 4.60 -0.01
C ALA A 149 -7.36 5.07 -1.20
N GLU A 150 -6.72 5.30 -2.34
CA GLU A 150 -7.39 5.58 -3.61
C GLU A 150 -7.28 4.36 -4.50
N ASN A 151 -8.37 4.02 -5.22
CA ASN A 151 -8.30 2.95 -6.20
C ASN A 151 -9.48 2.95 -7.18
N VAL A 152 -9.42 2.06 -8.18
CA VAL A 152 -10.46 1.90 -9.21
C VAL A 152 -11.64 1.06 -8.71
N LYS A 153 -12.84 1.24 -9.31
CA LYS A 153 -14.06 0.46 -8.98
C LYS A 153 -13.88 -1.06 -9.06
N ALA A 154 -12.97 -1.54 -9.90
CA ALA A 154 -12.67 -2.97 -10.04
C ALA A 154 -12.13 -3.61 -8.76
N LEU A 155 -11.68 -2.82 -7.78
CA LEU A 155 -11.30 -3.29 -6.45
C LEU A 155 -12.51 -3.69 -5.59
N GLY A 156 -13.74 -3.30 -5.96
CA GLY A 156 -14.96 -3.52 -5.18
C GLY A 156 -15.09 -4.91 -4.54
N PRO A 157 -14.92 -6.02 -5.28
CA PRO A 157 -14.99 -7.37 -4.70
C PRO A 157 -13.99 -7.65 -3.57
N TYR A 158 -12.86 -6.95 -3.53
CA TYR A 158 -11.80 -7.11 -2.54
C TYR A 158 -11.93 -6.18 -1.32
N LEU A 159 -12.90 -5.27 -1.30
CA LEU A 159 -13.11 -4.36 -0.15
C LEU A 159 -13.24 -5.11 1.19
N PRO A 160 -13.90 -6.28 1.30
CA PRO A 160 -13.93 -7.03 2.55
C PRO A 160 -12.53 -7.47 3.02
N VAL A 161 -11.63 -7.82 2.09
CA VAL A 161 -10.23 -8.16 2.39
C VAL A 161 -9.52 -6.95 2.97
N LEU A 162 -9.60 -5.81 2.27
CA LEU A 162 -8.96 -4.57 2.72
C LEU A 162 -9.47 -4.14 4.09
N ALA A 163 -10.80 -4.17 4.29
CA ALA A 163 -11.40 -3.80 5.57
C ALA A 163 -10.95 -4.71 6.72
N ALA A 164 -10.81 -6.03 6.47
CA ALA A 164 -10.31 -6.98 7.45
C ALA A 164 -8.85 -6.70 7.81
N GLU A 165 -7.99 -6.41 6.82
CA GLU A 165 -6.58 -6.08 7.04
C GLU A 165 -6.42 -4.77 7.81
N TYR A 166 -7.15 -3.71 7.42
CA TYR A 166 -7.15 -2.45 8.17
C TYR A 166 -7.63 -2.66 9.61
N GLY A 167 -8.69 -3.49 9.79
CA GLY A 167 -9.21 -3.83 11.12
C GLY A 167 -8.16 -4.52 11.99
N ARG A 168 -7.36 -5.45 11.44
CA ARG A 168 -6.24 -6.08 12.15
C ARG A 168 -5.15 -5.09 12.53
N ALA A 169 -4.87 -4.12 11.67
CA ALA A 169 -3.93 -3.04 11.96
C ALA A 169 -4.51 -1.96 12.90
N GLY A 170 -5.74 -2.12 13.40
CA GLY A 170 -6.37 -1.20 14.35
C GLY A 170 -7.13 -0.03 13.71
N TYR A 171 -7.37 -0.06 12.41
CA TYR A 171 -8.08 1.00 11.69
C TYR A 171 -9.53 0.63 11.39
N LYS A 172 -10.41 1.63 11.48
CA LYS A 172 -11.80 1.52 11.03
C LYS A 172 -11.93 2.06 9.62
N SER A 173 -12.53 1.27 8.71
CA SER A 173 -12.66 1.62 7.30
C SER A 173 -14.01 2.29 7.00
N TYR A 174 -13.96 3.25 6.06
CA TYR A 174 -15.12 3.91 5.46
C TYR A 174 -14.91 3.97 3.95
N TYR A 175 -15.91 3.60 3.12
CA TYR A 175 -15.86 3.59 1.66
C TYR A 175 -17.23 3.78 1.03
#